data_4d530f04a55f7a14b06236c1f54544de
#
_entry.id   4d530f04a55f7a14b06236c1f54544de
#
_cell.length_a   1.000
_cell.length_b   1.000
_cell.length_c   1.000
_cell.angle_alpha   90.00
_cell.angle_beta   90.00
_cell.angle_gamma   90.00
#
_symmetry.space_group_name_H-M   'P 1'
#
loop_
_entity.id
_entity.type
_entity.pdbx_description
1 polymer ?
#
loop_
_entity_poly.entity_id
_entity_poly.type
_entity_poly.pdbx_seq_one_letter_code
_entity_poly.pdbx_strand_id
1 'polypeptide(L)'
;MTKIDPVELTAQLIRCPSVTPNEAGAIKYLEDTLSTHGFDCTRISRGGVENLFARWGSGKNGRSFGFNGHTDVVPVGDLEKWTFDPFAAKIMDGFMYGRGAVDMKSGVAAFVAAAVDFVNDTPPDGSVVITVTGDEEGDANHGTVAILDWMEERGERIDHCLVGEPTCPNHLGEMVKVG
;
A
#
# COMPACT_ATOMS: atom_id res chain seq x y z
N MET A 1 -8.78 -18.66 -7.40
CA MET A 1 -8.19 -17.46 -8.06
C MET A 1 -6.68 -17.58 -8.05
N THR A 2 -5.99 -16.87 -8.93
CA THR A 2 -4.51 -16.91 -9.00
C THR A 2 -3.93 -16.18 -7.77
N LYS A 3 -2.94 -16.80 -7.12
CA LYS A 3 -2.20 -16.15 -6.03
C LYS A 3 -1.40 -14.96 -6.55
N ILE A 4 -1.29 -13.92 -5.74
CA ILE A 4 -0.43 -12.76 -6.06
C ILE A 4 0.98 -13.05 -5.55
N ASP A 5 1.97 -12.91 -6.43
CA ASP A 5 3.38 -12.92 -6.02
C ASP A 5 3.74 -11.54 -5.44
N PRO A 6 4.03 -11.43 -4.13
CA PRO A 6 4.36 -10.16 -3.52
C PRO A 6 5.68 -9.56 -4.05
N VAL A 7 6.60 -10.38 -4.55
CA VAL A 7 7.85 -9.89 -5.15
C VAL A 7 7.57 -9.20 -6.48
N GLU A 8 6.77 -9.84 -7.35
CA GLU A 8 6.39 -9.23 -8.62
C GLU A 8 5.51 -7.98 -8.41
N LEU A 9 4.57 -8.03 -7.45
CA LEU A 9 3.75 -6.85 -7.11
C LEU A 9 4.63 -5.69 -6.63
N THR A 10 5.63 -5.96 -5.77
CA THR A 10 6.60 -4.94 -5.34
C THR A 10 7.35 -4.36 -6.54
N ALA A 11 7.82 -5.22 -7.45
CA ALA A 11 8.53 -4.78 -8.65
C ALA A 11 7.66 -3.88 -9.54
N GLN A 12 6.38 -4.21 -9.72
CA GLN A 12 5.44 -3.38 -10.49
C GLN A 12 5.22 -2.02 -9.82
N LEU A 13 5.06 -1.99 -8.49
CA LEU A 13 4.92 -0.73 -7.76
C LEU A 13 6.18 0.14 -7.84
N ILE A 14 7.39 -0.46 -7.79
CA ILE A 14 8.64 0.30 -7.95
C ILE A 14 8.73 0.90 -9.36
N ARG A 15 8.31 0.17 -10.40
CA ARG A 15 8.29 0.66 -11.79
C ARG A 15 7.31 1.82 -12.02
N CYS A 16 6.42 2.10 -11.07
CA CYS A 16 5.65 3.34 -11.02
C CYS A 16 6.48 4.40 -10.28
N PRO A 17 7.09 5.39 -10.96
CA PRO A 17 7.93 6.39 -10.31
C PRO A 17 7.07 7.44 -9.59
N SER A 18 6.37 7.00 -8.55
CA SER A 18 5.40 7.78 -7.78
C SER A 18 6.09 8.74 -6.80
N VAL A 19 6.92 9.64 -7.34
CA VAL A 19 7.52 10.72 -6.54
C VAL A 19 6.44 11.71 -6.16
N THR A 20 6.30 11.94 -4.84
CA THR A 20 5.25 12.80 -4.25
C THR A 20 5.15 14.15 -5.00
N PRO A 21 3.94 14.62 -5.37
CA PRO A 21 2.61 14.06 -5.10
C PRO A 21 2.04 13.18 -6.25
N ASN A 22 2.86 12.77 -7.21
CA ASN A 22 2.41 12.05 -8.39
C ASN A 22 2.24 10.56 -8.11
N GLU A 23 1.07 9.98 -8.39
CA GLU A 23 0.84 8.52 -8.20
C GLU A 23 1.46 7.64 -9.30
N ALA A 24 1.72 8.22 -10.48
CA ALA A 24 2.42 7.61 -11.64
C ALA A 24 1.97 6.17 -11.97
N GLY A 25 0.70 5.86 -11.75
CA GLY A 25 0.11 4.55 -12.01
C GLY A 25 0.10 3.58 -10.82
N ALA A 26 0.74 3.89 -9.69
CA ALA A 26 0.81 2.98 -8.55
C ALA A 26 -0.57 2.72 -7.90
N ILE A 27 -1.34 3.78 -7.65
CA ILE A 27 -2.71 3.68 -7.12
C ILE A 27 -3.62 2.96 -8.11
N LYS A 28 -3.50 3.30 -9.41
CA LYS A 28 -4.26 2.62 -10.46
C LYS A 28 -3.98 1.12 -10.51
N TYR A 29 -2.73 0.74 -10.41
CA TYR A 29 -2.33 -0.67 -10.45
C TYR A 29 -2.90 -1.46 -9.27
N LEU A 30 -2.88 -0.87 -8.06
CA LEU A 30 -3.47 -1.49 -6.87
C LEU A 30 -4.99 -1.59 -6.96
N GLU A 31 -5.66 -0.54 -7.44
CA GLU A 31 -7.11 -0.55 -7.68
C GLU A 31 -7.52 -1.68 -8.63
N ASP A 32 -6.86 -1.81 -9.79
CA ASP A 32 -7.14 -2.86 -10.76
C ASP A 32 -6.89 -4.25 -10.18
N THR A 33 -5.76 -4.41 -9.44
CA THR A 33 -5.41 -5.66 -8.80
C THR A 33 -6.46 -6.07 -7.77
N LEU A 34 -6.80 -5.19 -6.84
CA LEU A 34 -7.75 -5.47 -5.76
C LEU A 34 -9.17 -5.69 -6.27
N SER A 35 -9.63 -4.87 -7.23
CA SER A 35 -10.95 -5.03 -7.86
C SER A 35 -11.11 -6.40 -8.53
N THR A 36 -10.06 -6.89 -9.19
CA THR A 36 -10.06 -8.24 -9.82
C THR A 36 -10.22 -9.36 -8.79
N HIS A 37 -9.86 -9.10 -7.52
CA HIS A 37 -9.96 -10.05 -6.41
C HIS A 37 -11.15 -9.79 -5.49
N GLY A 38 -12.13 -9.00 -5.95
CA GLY A 38 -13.42 -8.82 -5.27
C GLY A 38 -13.44 -7.76 -4.17
N PHE A 39 -12.42 -6.91 -4.12
CA PHE A 39 -12.46 -5.72 -3.28
C PHE A 39 -13.30 -4.62 -3.95
N ASP A 40 -14.12 -3.94 -3.18
CA ASP A 40 -14.79 -2.71 -3.58
C ASP A 40 -13.80 -1.55 -3.38
N CYS A 41 -13.39 -0.94 -4.49
CA CYS A 41 -12.35 0.06 -4.53
C CYS A 41 -12.93 1.45 -4.77
N THR A 42 -12.47 2.42 -3.99
CA THR A 42 -12.81 3.84 -4.18
C THR A 42 -11.55 4.69 -4.19
N ARG A 43 -11.37 5.47 -5.24
CA ARG A 43 -10.35 6.51 -5.26
C ARG A 43 -10.81 7.74 -4.50
N ILE A 44 -9.88 8.32 -3.74
CA ILE A 44 -10.11 9.53 -2.96
C ILE A 44 -9.07 10.56 -3.39
N SER A 45 -9.51 11.49 -4.23
CA SER A 45 -8.65 12.54 -4.76
C SER A 45 -8.83 13.82 -3.95
N ARG A 46 -7.73 14.39 -3.44
CA ARG A 46 -7.72 15.68 -2.74
C ARG A 46 -6.41 16.42 -3.01
N GLY A 47 -6.50 17.70 -3.39
CA GLY A 47 -5.32 18.54 -3.58
C GLY A 47 -4.37 18.07 -4.67
N GLY A 48 -4.82 17.26 -5.63
CA GLY A 48 -4.00 16.67 -6.68
C GLY A 48 -3.31 15.36 -6.27
N VAL A 49 -3.56 14.87 -5.05
CA VAL A 49 -3.11 13.58 -4.54
C VAL A 49 -4.19 12.53 -4.75
N GLU A 50 -3.79 11.37 -5.22
CA GLU A 50 -4.66 10.20 -5.37
C GLU A 50 -4.40 9.22 -4.21
N ASN A 51 -5.50 8.78 -3.58
CA ASN A 51 -5.49 7.78 -2.52
C ASN A 51 -6.47 6.65 -2.87
N LEU A 52 -6.33 5.50 -2.22
CA LEU A 52 -7.19 4.34 -2.41
C LEU A 52 -7.77 3.86 -1.08
N PHE A 53 -9.07 3.63 -1.07
CA PHE A 53 -9.76 2.81 -0.08
C PHE A 53 -10.29 1.57 -0.78
N ALA A 54 -9.98 0.39 -0.28
CA ALA A 54 -10.46 -0.88 -0.81
C ALA A 54 -10.98 -1.75 0.31
N ARG A 55 -12.21 -2.27 0.18
CA ARG A 55 -12.86 -3.15 1.15
C ARG A 55 -13.28 -4.46 0.51
N TRP A 56 -12.94 -5.54 1.15
CA TRP A 56 -13.54 -6.85 0.94
C TRP A 56 -14.50 -7.16 2.09
N GLY A 57 -15.69 -7.70 1.77
CA GLY A 57 -16.72 -7.95 2.76
C GLY A 57 -17.67 -6.78 2.97
N SER A 58 -18.82 -7.03 3.60
CA SER A 58 -19.92 -6.07 3.66
C SER A 58 -19.75 -4.94 4.68
N GLY A 59 -18.82 -5.06 5.61
CA GLY A 59 -18.66 -4.11 6.72
C GLY A 59 -19.82 -4.07 7.72
N LYS A 60 -20.92 -4.82 7.46
CA LYS A 60 -22.16 -4.78 8.25
C LYS A 60 -22.17 -5.75 9.43
N ASN A 61 -21.43 -6.84 9.30
CA ASN A 61 -21.35 -7.89 10.30
C ASN A 61 -19.88 -8.22 10.57
N GLY A 62 -19.56 -8.49 11.84
CA GLY A 62 -18.20 -8.85 12.22
C GLY A 62 -17.24 -7.65 12.35
N ARG A 63 -15.98 -7.99 12.59
CA ARG A 63 -14.88 -7.02 12.77
C ARG A 63 -14.24 -6.68 11.45
N SER A 64 -13.64 -5.49 11.40
CA SER A 64 -12.79 -5.07 10.28
C SER A 64 -11.33 -5.05 10.69
N PHE A 65 -10.49 -5.67 9.87
CA PHE A 65 -9.05 -5.58 9.98
C PHE A 65 -8.52 -4.82 8.77
N GLY A 66 -7.70 -3.81 9.00
CA GLY A 66 -7.17 -2.97 7.95
C GLY A 66 -5.67 -2.87 7.92
N PHE A 67 -5.19 -2.41 6.78
CA PHE A 67 -3.81 -2.02 6.54
C PHE A 67 -3.80 -0.60 6.00
N ASN A 68 -2.87 0.22 6.49
CA ASN A 68 -2.56 1.51 5.91
C ASN A 68 -1.09 1.54 5.48
N GLY A 69 -0.85 2.08 4.30
CA GLY A 69 0.47 2.28 3.75
C GLY A 69 0.48 3.35 2.68
N HIS A 70 1.64 3.60 2.09
CA HIS A 70 1.79 4.58 1.01
C HIS A 70 2.51 4.00 -0.21
N THR A 71 2.30 4.62 -1.36
CA THR A 71 3.01 4.29 -2.60
C THR A 71 3.83 5.43 -3.15
N ASP A 72 3.66 6.62 -2.62
CA ASP A 72 4.53 7.73 -2.94
C ASP A 72 5.92 7.53 -2.35
N VAL A 73 6.89 8.19 -2.92
CA VAL A 73 8.29 8.09 -2.54
C VAL A 73 8.98 9.45 -2.61
N VAL A 74 10.00 9.65 -1.78
CA VAL A 74 10.86 10.84 -1.89
C VAL A 74 11.62 10.85 -3.21
N PRO A 75 12.07 12.03 -3.68
CA PRO A 75 12.94 12.14 -4.86
C PRO A 75 14.17 11.24 -4.77
N VAL A 76 14.60 10.73 -5.90
CA VAL A 76 15.74 9.79 -5.98
C VAL A 76 17.09 10.42 -5.64
N GLY A 77 17.18 11.75 -5.66
CA GLY A 77 18.42 12.48 -5.45
C GLY A 77 19.37 12.37 -6.66
N ASP A 78 20.65 12.23 -6.37
CA ASP A 78 21.71 12.16 -7.38
C ASP A 78 21.72 10.77 -8.04
N LEU A 79 21.35 10.70 -9.31
CA LEU A 79 21.28 9.45 -10.07
C LEU A 79 22.64 8.75 -10.25
N GLU A 80 23.74 9.50 -10.22
CA GLU A 80 25.08 8.90 -10.37
C GLU A 80 25.49 8.05 -9.15
N LYS A 81 24.79 8.21 -8.01
CA LYS A 81 24.99 7.40 -6.80
C LYS A 81 24.22 6.10 -6.79
N TRP A 82 23.32 5.88 -7.74
CA TRP A 82 22.57 4.65 -7.85
C TRP A 82 23.35 3.60 -8.66
N THR A 83 23.47 2.39 -8.12
CA THR A 83 24.08 1.25 -8.83
C THR A 83 23.20 0.78 -9.99
N PHE A 84 21.89 0.90 -9.84
CA PHE A 84 20.88 0.57 -10.84
C PHE A 84 19.89 1.71 -10.95
N ASP A 85 19.16 1.80 -12.06
CA ASP A 85 18.04 2.73 -12.17
C ASP A 85 17.07 2.53 -10.99
N PRO A 86 16.77 3.60 -10.24
CA PRO A 86 15.94 3.53 -9.03
C PRO A 86 14.52 2.99 -9.25
N PHE A 87 14.02 3.00 -10.49
CA PHE A 87 12.69 2.52 -10.83
C PHE A 87 12.69 1.23 -11.69
N ALA A 88 13.85 0.62 -11.91
CA ALA A 88 13.95 -0.62 -12.67
C ALA A 88 13.49 -1.86 -11.89
N ALA A 89 13.38 -1.79 -10.56
CA ALA A 89 13.11 -2.94 -9.69
C ALA A 89 14.07 -4.10 -9.97
N LYS A 90 15.36 -3.80 -10.03
CA LYS A 90 16.39 -4.81 -10.35
C LYS A 90 16.49 -5.84 -9.25
N ILE A 91 16.35 -7.12 -9.61
CA ILE A 91 16.60 -8.23 -8.69
C ILE A 91 17.97 -8.81 -9.02
N MET A 92 18.83 -8.92 -8.00
CA MET A 92 20.17 -9.51 -8.10
C MET A 92 20.59 -10.08 -6.74
N ASP A 93 21.15 -11.27 -6.75
CA ASP A 93 21.66 -11.97 -5.55
C ASP A 93 20.63 -12.08 -4.39
N GLY A 94 19.34 -12.23 -4.72
CA GLY A 94 18.25 -12.33 -3.75
C GLY A 94 17.75 -10.99 -3.18
N PHE A 95 18.26 -9.87 -3.65
CA PHE A 95 17.84 -8.52 -3.26
C PHE A 95 17.13 -7.80 -4.40
N MET A 96 16.10 -7.04 -4.05
CA MET A 96 15.43 -6.11 -4.96
C MET A 96 15.94 -4.69 -4.70
N TYR A 97 16.44 -4.05 -5.75
CA TYR A 97 16.97 -2.69 -5.71
C TYR A 97 15.98 -1.72 -6.33
N GLY A 98 15.62 -0.66 -5.61
CA GLY A 98 14.76 0.39 -6.13
C GLY A 98 14.31 1.39 -5.07
N ARG A 99 13.91 2.58 -5.51
CA ARG A 99 13.29 3.61 -4.65
C ARG A 99 11.93 3.10 -4.18
N GLY A 100 11.69 3.17 -2.85
CA GLY A 100 10.48 2.67 -2.24
C GLY A 100 10.46 1.15 -2.04
N ALA A 101 11.56 0.41 -2.32
CA ALA A 101 11.62 -1.03 -2.07
C ALA A 101 11.41 -1.37 -0.58
N VAL A 102 12.01 -0.61 0.33
CA VAL A 102 11.86 -0.78 1.78
C VAL A 102 10.74 0.09 2.32
N ASP A 103 10.68 1.34 1.89
CA ASP A 103 9.76 2.35 2.35
C ASP A 103 8.87 2.81 1.18
N MET A 104 7.57 2.33 1.11
CA MET A 104 7.15 1.10 1.78
C MET A 104 6.40 0.17 0.81
N LYS A 105 6.73 0.23 -0.50
CA LYS A 105 6.03 -0.54 -1.55
C LYS A 105 6.06 -2.05 -1.32
N SER A 106 7.13 -2.59 -0.69
CA SER A 106 7.17 -4.02 -0.34
C SER A 106 6.18 -4.36 0.79
N GLY A 107 6.00 -3.48 1.77
CA GLY A 107 5.01 -3.64 2.83
C GLY A 107 3.59 -3.66 2.26
N VAL A 108 3.27 -2.72 1.36
CA VAL A 108 1.99 -2.68 0.64
C VAL A 108 1.78 -3.97 -0.16
N ALA A 109 2.77 -4.38 -0.95
CA ALA A 109 2.67 -5.58 -1.79
C ALA A 109 2.50 -6.86 -0.96
N ALA A 110 3.23 -6.99 0.13
CA ALA A 110 3.13 -8.15 1.02
C ALA A 110 1.74 -8.26 1.65
N PHE A 111 1.19 -7.12 2.13
CA PHE A 111 -0.15 -7.11 2.72
C PHE A 111 -1.24 -7.39 1.68
N VAL A 112 -1.16 -6.77 0.51
CA VAL A 112 -2.12 -7.01 -0.59
C VAL A 112 -2.15 -8.48 -0.98
N ALA A 113 -0.98 -9.10 -1.17
CA ALA A 113 -0.88 -10.52 -1.51
C ALA A 113 -1.48 -11.40 -0.39
N ALA A 114 -1.12 -11.14 0.87
CA ALA A 114 -1.65 -11.88 2.01
C ALA A 114 -3.16 -11.70 2.18
N ALA A 115 -3.68 -10.48 2.00
CA ALA A 115 -5.11 -10.18 2.10
C ALA A 115 -5.91 -10.92 1.02
N VAL A 116 -5.42 -10.91 -0.22
CA VAL A 116 -6.05 -11.62 -1.34
C VAL A 116 -6.07 -13.14 -1.10
N ASP A 117 -4.95 -13.72 -0.68
CA ASP A 117 -4.87 -15.14 -0.35
C ASP A 117 -5.84 -15.48 0.80
N PHE A 118 -5.87 -14.66 1.86
CA PHE A 118 -6.73 -14.87 3.01
C PHE A 118 -8.22 -14.85 2.65
N VAL A 119 -8.68 -13.84 1.92
CA VAL A 119 -10.12 -13.75 1.57
C VAL A 119 -10.55 -14.83 0.58
N ASN A 120 -9.63 -15.37 -0.21
CA ASN A 120 -9.91 -16.48 -1.12
C ASN A 120 -9.92 -17.84 -0.42
N ASP A 121 -8.97 -18.09 0.48
CA ASP A 121 -8.77 -19.39 1.10
C ASP A 121 -9.64 -19.55 2.38
N THR A 122 -9.83 -18.45 3.13
CA THR A 122 -10.56 -18.45 4.41
C THR A 122 -11.35 -17.14 4.56
N PRO A 123 -12.40 -16.94 3.76
CA PRO A 123 -13.17 -15.70 3.78
C PRO A 123 -13.73 -15.40 5.19
N PRO A 124 -13.44 -14.23 5.78
CA PRO A 124 -13.93 -13.88 7.10
C PRO A 124 -15.41 -13.46 7.09
N ASP A 125 -16.09 -13.60 8.23
CA ASP A 125 -17.43 -13.03 8.43
C ASP A 125 -17.40 -11.48 8.50
N GLY A 126 -16.24 -10.91 8.75
CA GLY A 126 -15.99 -9.47 8.80
C GLY A 126 -15.56 -8.88 7.48
N SER A 127 -14.68 -7.89 7.54
CA SER A 127 -14.10 -7.27 6.36
C SER A 127 -12.58 -7.06 6.46
N VAL A 128 -11.95 -7.09 5.31
CA VAL A 128 -10.54 -6.69 5.14
C VAL A 128 -10.52 -5.36 4.40
N VAL A 129 -9.79 -4.39 4.94
CA VAL A 129 -9.70 -3.03 4.40
C VAL A 129 -8.24 -2.71 4.08
N ILE A 130 -8.02 -2.14 2.92
CA ILE A 130 -6.70 -1.65 2.50
C ILE A 130 -6.85 -0.17 2.17
N THR A 131 -6.08 0.65 2.85
CA THR A 131 -5.97 2.08 2.54
C THR A 131 -4.55 2.38 2.10
N VAL A 132 -4.42 3.10 0.99
CA VAL A 132 -3.12 3.48 0.43
C VAL A 132 -3.13 4.96 0.12
N THR A 133 -2.18 5.68 0.66
CA THR A 133 -2.00 7.11 0.39
C THR A 133 -0.91 7.38 -0.64
N GLY A 134 -1.04 8.51 -1.32
CA GLY A 134 -0.03 9.07 -2.23
C GLY A 134 0.63 10.34 -1.70
N ASP A 135 0.55 10.64 -0.39
CA ASP A 135 1.11 11.85 0.24
C ASP A 135 1.50 11.54 1.70
N GLU A 136 2.36 10.54 1.89
CA GLU A 136 3.00 10.29 3.18
C GLU A 136 4.35 10.99 3.26
N GLU A 137 5.12 10.91 2.18
CA GLU A 137 6.48 11.44 2.03
C GLU A 137 6.51 12.95 1.69
N GLY A 138 5.34 13.58 1.55
CA GLY A 138 5.18 14.99 1.26
C GLY A 138 4.68 15.79 2.46
N ASP A 139 3.75 16.72 2.21
CA ASP A 139 3.16 17.57 3.25
C ASP A 139 2.15 16.82 4.13
N ALA A 140 1.75 15.61 3.76
CA ALA A 140 0.76 14.74 4.43
C ALA A 140 -0.64 15.40 4.65
N ASN A 141 -0.97 16.43 3.88
CA ASN A 141 -2.22 17.17 4.01
C ASN A 141 -3.39 16.55 3.22
N HIS A 142 -3.07 15.77 2.19
CA HIS A 142 -4.04 15.26 1.22
C HIS A 142 -4.04 13.74 1.10
N GLY A 143 -3.24 13.07 1.92
CA GLY A 143 -3.08 11.63 1.99
C GLY A 143 -4.04 10.95 2.97
N THR A 144 -3.50 10.34 4.02
CA THR A 144 -4.27 9.59 5.02
C THR A 144 -5.40 10.41 5.65
N VAL A 145 -5.20 11.72 5.88
CA VAL A 145 -6.26 12.61 6.39
C VAL A 145 -7.46 12.66 5.44
N ALA A 146 -7.23 12.69 4.11
CA ALA A 146 -8.31 12.65 3.13
C ALA A 146 -9.11 11.34 3.18
N ILE A 147 -8.42 10.22 3.39
CA ILE A 147 -9.06 8.90 3.56
C ILE A 147 -9.92 8.89 4.82
N LEU A 148 -9.39 9.39 5.95
CA LEU A 148 -10.12 9.42 7.22
C LEU A 148 -11.37 10.30 7.17
N ASP A 149 -11.28 11.49 6.57
CA ASP A 149 -12.43 12.39 6.36
C ASP A 149 -13.49 11.70 5.50
N TRP A 150 -13.07 11.06 4.39
CA TRP A 150 -13.96 10.30 3.52
C TRP A 150 -14.62 9.12 4.24
N MET A 151 -13.90 8.41 5.10
CA MET A 151 -14.41 7.31 5.92
C MET A 151 -15.45 7.82 6.91
N GLU A 152 -15.17 8.93 7.62
CA GLU A 152 -16.10 9.53 8.58
C GLU A 152 -17.43 9.92 7.93
N GLU A 153 -17.39 10.60 6.76
CA GLU A 153 -18.57 11.00 6.00
C GLU A 153 -19.47 9.82 5.59
N ARG A 154 -18.90 8.62 5.45
CA ARG A 154 -19.60 7.41 5.00
C ARG A 154 -19.89 6.40 6.11
N GLY A 155 -19.46 6.69 7.32
CA GLY A 155 -19.56 5.76 8.44
C GLY A 155 -18.71 4.51 8.28
N GLU A 156 -17.66 4.58 7.46
CA GLU A 156 -16.67 3.52 7.31
C GLU A 156 -15.79 3.43 8.56
N ARG A 157 -15.48 2.18 8.98
CA ARG A 157 -14.67 1.95 10.18
C ARG A 157 -13.70 0.81 9.97
N ILE A 158 -12.56 0.92 10.65
CA ILE A 158 -11.56 -0.14 10.80
C ILE A 158 -11.37 -0.34 12.30
N ASP A 159 -11.63 -1.56 12.80
CA ASP A 159 -11.51 -1.85 14.24
C ASP A 159 -10.05 -2.01 14.67
N HIS A 160 -9.23 -2.60 13.79
CA HIS A 160 -7.79 -2.77 13.98
C HIS A 160 -7.08 -2.48 12.68
N CYS A 161 -6.08 -1.60 12.72
CA CYS A 161 -5.28 -1.23 11.56
C CYS A 161 -3.81 -1.52 11.81
N LEU A 162 -3.17 -2.20 10.85
CA LEU A 162 -1.73 -2.34 10.77
C LEU A 162 -1.19 -1.24 9.85
N VAL A 163 -0.22 -0.49 10.34
CA VAL A 163 0.57 0.45 9.51
C VAL A 163 1.90 -0.22 9.18
N GLY A 164 2.18 -0.39 7.90
CA GLY A 164 3.24 -1.28 7.42
C GLY A 164 4.60 -0.62 7.24
N GLU A 165 4.89 0.44 8.00
CA GLU A 165 6.16 1.16 7.94
C GLU A 165 7.37 0.30 8.35
N PRO A 166 8.55 0.53 7.76
CA PRO A 166 9.76 -0.19 8.15
C PRO A 166 10.18 0.17 9.57
N THR A 167 10.28 -0.84 10.45
CA THR A 167 10.54 -0.62 11.88
C THR A 167 11.70 -1.42 12.45
N CYS A 168 12.14 -2.47 11.81
CA CYS A 168 13.11 -3.43 12.35
C CYS A 168 14.45 -3.29 11.64
N PRO A 169 15.40 -2.45 12.13
CA PRO A 169 16.64 -2.17 11.42
C PRO A 169 17.61 -3.36 11.36
N ASN A 170 17.60 -4.28 12.34
CA ASN A 170 18.56 -5.38 12.41
C ASN A 170 17.88 -6.75 12.37
N HIS A 171 16.84 -6.95 13.17
CA HIS A 171 16.17 -8.25 13.30
C HIS A 171 14.65 -8.08 13.24
N LEU A 172 13.98 -8.96 12.50
CA LEU A 172 12.53 -8.98 12.43
C LEU A 172 11.91 -9.10 13.83
N GLY A 173 10.98 -8.19 14.14
CA GLY A 173 10.27 -8.17 15.42
C GLY A 173 11.02 -7.49 16.57
N GLU A 174 12.17 -6.86 16.36
CA GLU A 174 12.88 -6.14 17.41
C GLU A 174 12.23 -4.81 17.81
N MET A 175 11.39 -4.24 16.94
CA MET A 175 10.74 -2.96 17.19
C MET A 175 9.29 -2.98 16.67
N VAL A 176 8.40 -2.45 17.49
CA VAL A 176 7.01 -2.13 17.11
C VAL A 176 6.73 -0.70 17.56
N LYS A 177 6.19 0.11 16.65
CA LYS A 177 5.63 1.42 17.01
C LYS A 177 4.16 1.24 17.37
N VAL A 178 3.74 1.85 18.47
CA VAL A 178 2.34 1.85 18.93
C VAL A 178 1.88 3.30 18.91
N GLY A 179 0.80 3.55 18.17
CA GLY A 179 0.14 4.86 18.08
C GLY A 179 -1.07 4.98 18.99
#